data_9c43723871dc7b50a29a59b324961c8f
#
_entry.id   9c43723871dc7b50a29a59b324961c8f
#
_cell.length_a   1.000
_cell.length_b   1.000
_cell.length_c   1.000
_cell.angle_alpha   90.00
_cell.angle_beta   90.00
_cell.angle_gamma   90.00
#
_symmetry.space_group_name_H-M   'P 1'
#
loop_
_entity.id
_entity.type
_entity.pdbx_description
1 polymer ?
#
loop_
_entity_poly.entity_id
_entity_poly.type
_entity_poly.pdbx_seq_one_letter_code
_entity_poly.pdbx_strand_id
1 'polypeptide(L)'
;EFHLDQFLPYLVHRVGSRLAEGFEDSLDQAGLSLQQWRAAAVLYDFGPQTMGDIARRTNINASTMTRLIGQMEKQNLVKRERPVANQRTVYVRLLTEGRRRVLNLIPKVIDYEDNVSACFSEAELRTFKTLLEKFFHSLVDEGRSIDNPEQMAG
;
A
#
# COMPACT_ATOMS: atom_id res chain seq x y z
N GLU A 1 10.60 -11.92 31.12
CA GLU A 1 9.36 -12.66 30.90
C GLU A 1 8.72 -12.24 29.58
N PHE A 2 8.32 -13.18 28.72
CA PHE A 2 7.70 -12.89 27.43
C PHE A 2 6.18 -12.70 27.62
N HIS A 3 5.67 -11.55 27.18
CA HIS A 3 4.24 -11.23 27.18
C HIS A 3 3.77 -10.93 25.75
N LEU A 4 2.96 -11.82 25.21
CA LEU A 4 2.44 -11.70 23.84
C LEU A 4 1.69 -10.37 23.63
N ASP A 5 0.93 -9.93 24.63
CA ASP A 5 0.13 -8.69 24.56
C ASP A 5 0.97 -7.41 24.47
N GLN A 6 2.28 -7.49 24.74
CA GLN A 6 3.23 -6.39 24.65
C GLN A 6 4.19 -6.55 23.46
N PHE A 7 4.11 -7.67 22.74
CA PHE A 7 4.98 -7.95 21.61
C PHE A 7 4.57 -7.12 20.38
N LEU A 8 5.40 -6.15 20.01
CA LEU A 8 5.10 -5.16 18.99
C LEU A 8 4.64 -5.75 17.64
N PRO A 9 5.31 -6.76 17.04
CA PRO A 9 4.84 -7.35 15.79
C PRO A 9 3.42 -7.93 15.89
N TYR A 10 3.07 -8.52 17.01
CA TYR A 10 1.74 -9.07 17.28
C TYR A 10 0.68 -7.97 17.38
N LEU A 11 0.99 -6.87 18.08
CA LEU A 11 0.09 -5.73 18.20
C LEU A 11 -0.18 -5.09 16.84
N VAL A 12 0.87 -4.85 16.05
CA VAL A 12 0.75 -4.27 14.69
C VAL A 12 -0.06 -5.19 13.78
N HIS A 13 0.20 -6.51 13.82
CA HIS A 13 -0.56 -7.48 13.03
C HIS A 13 -2.06 -7.47 13.38
N ARG A 14 -2.40 -7.50 14.67
CA ARG A 14 -3.81 -7.47 15.11
C ARG A 14 -4.54 -6.22 14.63
N VAL A 15 -3.92 -5.06 14.78
CA VAL A 15 -4.51 -3.79 14.33
C VAL A 15 -4.68 -3.79 12.82
N GLY A 16 -3.64 -4.15 12.07
CA GLY A 16 -3.66 -4.18 10.61
C GLY A 16 -4.73 -5.12 10.06
N SER A 17 -4.88 -6.33 10.63
CA SER A 17 -5.93 -7.29 10.23
C SER A 17 -7.33 -6.73 10.48
N ARG A 18 -7.58 -6.13 11.64
CA ARG A 18 -8.88 -5.53 11.95
C ARG A 18 -9.23 -4.35 11.07
N LEU A 19 -8.24 -3.51 10.75
CA LEU A 19 -8.44 -2.40 9.81
C LEU A 19 -8.77 -2.89 8.40
N ALA A 20 -8.11 -3.96 7.94
CA ALA A 20 -8.39 -4.56 6.64
C ALA A 20 -9.82 -5.14 6.58
N GLU A 21 -10.20 -5.96 7.56
CA GLU A 21 -11.56 -6.56 7.67
C GLU A 21 -12.66 -5.49 7.66
N GLY A 22 -12.50 -4.42 8.44
CA GLY A 22 -13.50 -3.36 8.57
C GLY A 22 -13.72 -2.54 7.29
N PHE A 23 -12.85 -2.69 6.28
CA PHE A 23 -12.94 -1.97 5.01
C PHE A 23 -13.38 -2.85 3.83
N GLU A 24 -13.53 -4.17 4.01
CA GLU A 24 -13.84 -5.13 2.94
C GLU A 24 -15.14 -4.80 2.21
N ASP A 25 -16.22 -4.51 2.91
CA ASP A 25 -17.51 -4.19 2.28
C ASP A 25 -17.44 -2.98 1.34
N SER A 26 -16.66 -1.97 1.71
CA SER A 26 -16.46 -0.78 0.88
C SER A 26 -15.64 -1.08 -0.37
N LEU A 27 -14.65 -1.96 -0.25
CA LEU A 27 -13.84 -2.43 -1.37
C LEU A 27 -14.67 -3.27 -2.35
N ASP A 28 -15.49 -4.18 -1.85
CA ASP A 28 -16.36 -5.03 -2.66
C ASP A 28 -17.36 -4.19 -3.47
N GLN A 29 -17.97 -3.17 -2.86
CA GLN A 29 -18.85 -2.23 -3.55
C GLN A 29 -18.12 -1.43 -4.64
N ALA A 30 -16.84 -1.16 -4.47
CA ALA A 30 -16.01 -0.50 -5.48
C ALA A 30 -15.50 -1.46 -6.56
N GLY A 31 -15.66 -2.77 -6.37
CA GLY A 31 -15.14 -3.82 -7.24
C GLY A 31 -13.61 -3.88 -7.24
N LEU A 32 -12.99 -3.66 -6.08
CA LEU A 32 -11.54 -3.67 -5.89
C LEU A 32 -11.18 -4.60 -4.73
N SER A 33 -10.09 -5.35 -4.89
CA SER A 33 -9.43 -5.98 -3.73
C SER A 33 -8.62 -4.94 -2.94
N LEU A 34 -8.26 -5.24 -1.70
CA LEU A 34 -7.42 -4.37 -0.89
C LEU A 34 -6.08 -4.05 -1.58
N GLN A 35 -5.46 -5.03 -2.23
CA GLN A 35 -4.22 -4.82 -2.96
C GLN A 35 -4.41 -3.93 -4.20
N GLN A 36 -5.52 -4.13 -4.95
CA GLN A 36 -5.86 -3.27 -6.08
C GLN A 36 -6.13 -1.83 -5.65
N TRP A 37 -6.84 -1.66 -4.53
CA TRP A 37 -7.05 -0.34 -3.94
C TRP A 37 -5.73 0.35 -3.59
N ARG A 38 -4.82 -0.35 -2.89
CA ARG A 38 -3.51 0.21 -2.53
C ARG A 38 -2.70 0.65 -3.75
N ALA A 39 -2.63 -0.20 -4.78
CA ALA A 39 -1.94 0.13 -6.01
C ALA A 39 -2.61 1.31 -6.75
N ALA A 40 -3.93 1.32 -6.84
CA ALA A 40 -4.69 2.40 -7.46
C ALA A 40 -4.57 3.72 -6.71
N ALA A 41 -4.56 3.69 -5.37
CA ALA A 41 -4.38 4.86 -4.52
C ALA A 41 -2.99 5.48 -4.72
N VAL A 42 -1.93 4.68 -4.81
CA VAL A 42 -0.58 5.16 -5.15
C VAL A 42 -0.57 5.86 -6.50
N LEU A 43 -1.19 5.27 -7.53
CA LEU A 43 -1.25 5.87 -8.85
C LEU A 43 -2.13 7.12 -8.90
N TYR A 44 -3.14 7.21 -8.05
CA TYR A 44 -3.98 8.38 -7.93
C TYR A 44 -3.25 9.57 -7.29
N ASP A 45 -2.52 9.31 -6.22
CA ASP A 45 -1.84 10.33 -5.41
C ASP A 45 -0.52 10.81 -6.06
N PHE A 46 0.28 9.87 -6.56
CA PHE A 46 1.63 10.16 -7.09
C PHE A 46 1.69 10.22 -8.63
N GLY A 47 0.59 9.96 -9.33
CA GLY A 47 0.57 9.86 -10.79
C GLY A 47 1.21 8.57 -11.31
N PRO A 48 1.66 8.54 -12.58
CA PRO A 48 2.30 7.37 -13.17
C PRO A 48 3.55 6.93 -12.38
N GLN A 49 3.64 5.64 -12.07
CA GLN A 49 4.72 5.05 -11.27
C GLN A 49 5.28 3.81 -11.96
N THR A 50 6.55 3.48 -11.70
CA THR A 50 7.13 2.20 -12.10
C THR A 50 6.55 1.06 -11.26
N MET A 51 6.64 -0.18 -11.76
CA MET A 51 6.24 -1.37 -10.99
C MET A 51 6.97 -1.46 -9.65
N GLY A 52 8.26 -1.15 -9.64
CA GLY A 52 9.08 -1.16 -8.42
C GLY A 52 8.65 -0.10 -7.41
N ASP A 53 8.27 1.10 -7.88
CA ASP A 53 7.78 2.16 -7.00
C ASP A 53 6.44 1.80 -6.35
N ILE A 54 5.52 1.24 -7.14
CA ILE A 54 4.23 0.79 -6.60
C ILE A 54 4.45 -0.34 -5.58
N ALA A 55 5.27 -1.32 -5.90
CA ALA A 55 5.59 -2.45 -5.03
C ALA A 55 6.17 -1.97 -3.68
N ARG A 56 7.14 -1.05 -3.73
CA ARG A 56 7.78 -0.49 -2.54
C ARG A 56 6.81 0.31 -1.67
N ARG A 57 5.98 1.17 -2.28
CA ARG A 57 5.01 2.01 -1.57
C ARG A 57 3.87 1.19 -0.93
N THR A 58 3.49 0.09 -1.56
CA THR A 58 2.40 -0.78 -1.07
C THR A 58 2.89 -1.94 -0.20
N ASN A 59 4.20 -2.13 -0.09
CA ASN A 59 4.82 -3.30 0.55
C ASN A 59 4.31 -4.63 -0.04
N ILE A 60 4.08 -4.66 -1.35
CA ILE A 60 3.71 -5.87 -2.11
C ILE A 60 4.96 -6.30 -2.89
N ASN A 61 5.31 -7.59 -2.83
CA ASN A 61 6.48 -8.08 -3.55
C ASN A 61 6.32 -7.97 -5.08
N ALA A 62 7.46 -7.94 -5.80
CA ALA A 62 7.50 -7.68 -7.24
C ALA A 62 6.69 -8.68 -8.08
N SER A 63 6.71 -9.97 -7.73
CA SER A 63 5.98 -11.01 -8.48
C SER A 63 4.46 -10.86 -8.30
N THR A 64 4.00 -10.61 -7.08
CA THR A 64 2.60 -10.34 -6.77
C THR A 64 2.15 -9.04 -7.46
N MET A 65 2.98 -7.99 -7.45
CA MET A 65 2.67 -6.73 -8.11
C MET A 65 2.52 -6.91 -9.62
N THR A 66 3.40 -7.67 -10.27
CA THR A 66 3.29 -7.95 -11.71
C THR A 66 1.98 -8.62 -12.07
N ARG A 67 1.55 -9.62 -11.29
CA ARG A 67 0.27 -10.30 -11.48
C ARG A 67 -0.91 -9.38 -11.21
N LEU A 68 -0.84 -8.57 -10.14
CA LEU A 68 -1.87 -7.62 -9.76
C LEU A 68 -2.13 -6.59 -10.86
N ILE A 69 -1.07 -5.96 -11.36
CA ILE A 69 -1.17 -4.97 -12.44
C ILE A 69 -1.70 -5.62 -13.72
N GLY A 70 -1.29 -6.86 -14.04
CA GLY A 70 -1.85 -7.60 -15.17
C GLY A 70 -3.36 -7.85 -15.05
N GLN A 71 -3.87 -8.13 -13.85
CA GLN A 71 -5.30 -8.26 -13.58
C GLN A 71 -6.01 -6.90 -13.73
N MET A 72 -5.43 -5.84 -13.19
CA MET A 72 -5.99 -4.48 -13.28
C MET A 72 -6.03 -3.96 -14.73
N GLU A 73 -5.06 -4.33 -15.57
CA GLU A 73 -5.09 -4.03 -17.01
C GLU A 73 -6.26 -4.74 -17.71
N LYS A 74 -6.49 -6.03 -17.44
CA LYS A 74 -7.64 -6.78 -17.98
C LYS A 74 -8.98 -6.19 -17.56
N GLN A 75 -9.04 -5.51 -16.44
CA GLN A 75 -10.22 -4.80 -15.93
C GLN A 75 -10.31 -3.36 -16.42
N ASN A 76 -9.42 -2.91 -17.29
CA ASN A 76 -9.31 -1.53 -17.77
C ASN A 76 -9.14 -0.47 -16.67
N LEU A 77 -8.51 -0.84 -15.56
CA LEU A 77 -8.24 0.07 -14.44
C LEU A 77 -6.93 0.84 -14.62
N VAL A 78 -5.93 0.20 -15.18
CA VAL A 78 -4.58 0.74 -15.40
C VAL A 78 -4.08 0.37 -16.79
N LYS A 79 -2.99 1.03 -17.18
CA LYS A 79 -2.24 0.71 -18.41
C LYS A 79 -0.75 0.85 -18.16
N ARG A 80 0.03 -0.11 -18.68
CA ARG A 80 1.48 0.02 -18.80
C ARG A 80 1.81 0.82 -20.04
N GLU A 81 2.75 1.76 -19.92
CA GLU A 81 3.22 2.54 -21.06
C GLU A 81 4.72 2.85 -20.92
N ARG A 82 5.36 3.06 -22.08
CA ARG A 82 6.77 3.47 -22.14
C ARG A 82 6.80 4.89 -22.68
N PRO A 83 7.41 5.84 -21.93
CA PRO A 83 7.58 7.20 -22.43
C PRO A 83 8.45 7.22 -23.68
N VAL A 84 8.12 8.10 -24.62
CA VAL A 84 8.90 8.26 -25.87
C VAL A 84 10.37 8.59 -25.57
N ALA A 85 10.62 9.39 -24.52
CA ALA A 85 11.95 9.80 -24.10
C ALA A 85 12.75 8.69 -23.41
N ASN A 86 12.11 7.64 -22.88
CA ASN A 86 12.77 6.53 -22.18
C ASN A 86 12.02 5.21 -22.40
N GLN A 87 12.38 4.51 -23.47
CA GLN A 87 11.78 3.23 -23.83
C GLN A 87 12.19 2.05 -22.93
N ARG A 88 13.16 2.25 -22.02
CA ARG A 88 13.65 1.20 -21.12
C ARG A 88 12.77 1.08 -19.86
N THR A 89 12.12 2.16 -19.46
CA THR A 89 11.32 2.21 -18.23
C THR A 89 9.85 2.07 -18.56
N VAL A 90 9.17 1.14 -17.88
CA VAL A 90 7.73 0.94 -17.97
C VAL A 90 7.05 1.64 -16.80
N TYR A 91 6.11 2.52 -17.11
CA TYR A 91 5.25 3.18 -16.13
C TYR A 91 3.85 2.59 -16.17
N VAL A 92 3.21 2.58 -15.02
CA VAL A 92 1.79 2.23 -14.86
C VAL A 92 1.03 3.51 -14.56
N ARG A 93 -0.08 3.74 -15.23
CA ARG A 93 -0.98 4.85 -14.93
C ARG A 93 -2.42 4.38 -14.80
N LEU A 94 -3.23 5.13 -14.05
CA LEU A 94 -4.67 4.91 -13.99
C LEU A 94 -5.33 5.27 -15.32
N LEU A 95 -6.27 4.43 -15.74
CA LEU A 95 -7.24 4.74 -16.77
C LEU A 95 -8.47 5.42 -16.17
N THR A 96 -9.37 5.92 -17.01
CA THR A 96 -10.58 6.62 -16.57
C THR A 96 -11.43 5.80 -15.61
N GLU A 97 -11.60 4.51 -15.88
CA GLU A 97 -12.36 3.61 -14.99
C GLU A 97 -11.66 3.39 -13.65
N GLY A 98 -10.34 3.19 -13.66
CA GLY A 98 -9.56 3.08 -12.41
C GLY A 98 -9.68 4.34 -11.55
N ARG A 99 -9.52 5.52 -12.18
CA ARG A 99 -9.68 6.81 -11.50
C ARG A 99 -11.10 6.99 -10.93
N ARG A 100 -12.12 6.61 -11.68
CA ARG A 100 -13.52 6.68 -11.25
C ARG A 100 -13.76 5.84 -9.99
N ARG A 101 -13.25 4.60 -9.96
CA ARG A 101 -13.39 3.72 -8.78
C ARG A 101 -12.68 4.28 -7.57
N VAL A 102 -11.48 4.81 -7.74
CA VAL A 102 -10.74 5.48 -6.65
C VAL A 102 -11.54 6.66 -6.11
N LEU A 103 -12.00 7.56 -6.99
CA LEU A 103 -12.77 8.74 -6.58
C LEU A 103 -14.06 8.37 -5.82
N ASN A 104 -14.76 7.32 -6.23
CA ASN A 104 -15.95 6.83 -5.55
C ASN A 104 -15.65 6.22 -4.16
N LEU A 105 -14.44 5.71 -3.98
CA LEU A 105 -14.03 5.08 -2.72
C LEU A 105 -13.46 6.08 -1.70
N ILE A 106 -12.85 7.18 -2.17
CA ILE A 106 -12.21 8.18 -1.29
C ILE A 106 -13.11 8.66 -0.14
N PRO A 107 -14.39 9.06 -0.35
CA PRO A 107 -15.24 9.48 0.76
C PRO A 107 -15.41 8.40 1.83
N LYS A 108 -15.56 7.14 1.41
CA LYS A 108 -15.68 6.00 2.33
C LYS A 108 -14.38 5.72 3.09
N VAL A 109 -13.22 5.96 2.45
CA VAL A 109 -11.91 5.86 3.10
C VAL A 109 -11.78 6.91 4.19
N ILE A 110 -12.17 8.14 3.91
CA ILE A 110 -12.13 9.26 4.89
C ILE A 110 -13.06 8.96 6.06
N ASP A 111 -14.32 8.61 5.79
CA ASP A 111 -15.29 8.27 6.83
C ASP A 111 -14.81 7.08 7.68
N TYR A 112 -14.20 6.09 7.04
CA TYR A 112 -13.64 4.94 7.74
C TYR A 112 -12.46 5.33 8.64
N GLU A 113 -11.54 6.15 8.13
CA GLU A 113 -10.41 6.66 8.93
C GLU A 113 -10.90 7.43 10.14
N ASP A 114 -11.84 8.36 9.97
CA ASP A 114 -12.41 9.15 11.05
C ASP A 114 -13.02 8.26 12.13
N ASN A 115 -13.77 7.23 11.72
CA ASN A 115 -14.39 6.29 12.66
C ASN A 115 -13.39 5.47 13.46
N VAL A 116 -12.39 4.88 12.79
CA VAL A 116 -11.41 4.00 13.48
C VAL A 116 -10.39 4.78 14.30
N SER A 117 -10.16 6.04 13.97
CA SER A 117 -9.24 6.93 14.69
C SER A 117 -9.90 7.75 15.79
N ALA A 118 -11.23 7.65 15.97
CA ALA A 118 -11.98 8.42 16.98
C ALA A 118 -11.54 8.18 18.43
N CYS A 119 -10.82 7.10 18.71
CA CYS A 119 -10.22 6.82 20.03
C CYS A 119 -9.00 7.71 20.35
N PHE A 120 -8.45 8.42 19.37
CA PHE A 120 -7.30 9.29 19.53
C PHE A 120 -7.70 10.77 19.54
N SER A 121 -7.00 11.58 20.33
CA SER A 121 -6.95 13.03 20.09
C SER A 121 -6.17 13.33 18.80
N GLU A 122 -6.35 14.53 18.24
CA GLU A 122 -5.58 14.94 17.05
C GLU A 122 -4.05 14.86 17.25
N ALA A 123 -3.57 15.20 18.42
CA ALA A 123 -2.13 15.14 18.74
C ALA A 123 -1.62 13.70 18.81
N GLU A 124 -2.38 12.81 19.43
CA GLU A 124 -2.05 11.37 19.50
C GLU A 124 -2.07 10.74 18.11
N LEU A 125 -3.07 11.06 17.28
CA LEU A 125 -3.18 10.54 15.93
C LEU A 125 -2.00 10.98 15.05
N ARG A 126 -1.60 12.26 15.11
CA ARG A 126 -0.41 12.77 14.41
C ARG A 126 0.85 12.04 14.85
N THR A 127 1.04 11.90 16.16
CA THR A 127 2.20 11.20 16.72
C THR A 127 2.22 9.74 16.28
N PHE A 128 1.08 9.06 16.35
CA PHE A 128 0.94 7.66 15.95
C PHE A 128 1.29 7.45 14.47
N LYS A 129 0.75 8.27 13.56
CA LYS A 129 1.08 8.24 12.13
C LYS A 129 2.58 8.44 11.90
N THR A 130 3.19 9.42 12.55
CA THR A 130 4.63 9.69 12.43
C THR A 130 5.48 8.51 12.91
N LEU A 131 5.10 7.87 14.02
CA LEU A 131 5.80 6.70 14.55
C LEU A 131 5.65 5.47 13.67
N LEU A 132 4.49 5.25 13.07
CA LEU A 132 4.27 4.17 12.10
C LEU A 132 5.14 4.35 10.85
N GLU A 133 5.22 5.56 10.30
CA GLU A 133 6.09 5.85 9.17
C GLU A 133 7.57 5.66 9.49
N LYS A 134 8.02 6.19 10.63
CA LYS A 134 9.39 5.97 11.10
C LYS A 134 9.71 4.48 11.23
N PHE A 135 8.79 3.72 11.81
CA PHE A 135 8.96 2.27 12.00
C PHE A 135 9.01 1.53 10.66
N PHE A 136 8.09 1.85 9.73
CA PHE A 136 8.11 1.25 8.40
C PHE A 136 9.43 1.50 7.66
N HIS A 137 9.92 2.73 7.66
CA HIS A 137 11.19 3.07 7.00
C HIS A 137 12.38 2.32 7.60
N SER A 138 12.44 2.18 8.94
CA SER A 138 13.52 1.42 9.59
C SER A 138 13.54 -0.05 9.14
N LEU A 139 12.38 -0.68 8.99
CA LEU A 139 12.28 -2.07 8.56
C LEU A 139 12.68 -2.24 7.07
N VAL A 140 12.35 -1.27 6.21
CA VAL A 140 12.73 -1.31 4.79
C VAL A 140 14.25 -1.12 4.62
N ASP A 141 14.86 -0.24 5.40
CA ASP A 141 16.31 -0.01 5.36
C ASP A 141 17.10 -1.21 5.89
N GLU A 142 16.63 -1.85 6.96
CA GLU A 142 17.20 -3.10 7.48
C GLU A 142 17.06 -4.27 6.49
N GLY A 143 15.92 -4.38 5.79
CA GLY A 143 15.71 -5.41 4.76
C GLY A 143 16.70 -5.33 3.61
N ARG A 144 17.22 -4.16 3.27
CA ARG A 144 18.31 -4.00 2.29
C ARG A 144 19.66 -4.54 2.79
N SER A 145 19.86 -4.59 4.11
CA SER A 145 21.07 -5.16 4.72
C SER A 145 21.05 -6.68 4.79
N ILE A 146 19.86 -7.31 4.84
CA ILE A 146 19.70 -8.76 4.96
C ILE A 146 19.83 -9.46 3.59
N ASP A 147 19.49 -8.78 2.48
CA ASP A 147 19.56 -9.34 1.13
C ASP A 147 20.96 -9.25 0.47
N ASN A 148 22.02 -8.90 1.20
CA ASN A 148 23.38 -8.90 0.70
C ASN A 148 24.18 -10.12 1.24
N PRO A 149 24.24 -11.26 0.53
CA PRO A 149 24.91 -12.49 0.99
C PRO A 149 26.44 -12.40 1.06
N GLU A 150 27.05 -11.29 0.65
CA GLU A 150 28.52 -11.14 0.63
C GLU A 150 29.14 -10.74 1.98
N GLN A 151 28.36 -10.46 3.03
CA GLN A 151 28.89 -10.08 4.35
C GLN A 151 28.93 -11.22 5.37
N MET A 152 28.57 -12.45 5.03
CA MET A 152 28.66 -13.61 5.91
C MET A 152 29.85 -14.54 5.64
N ALA A 153 30.82 -14.11 4.82
CA ALA A 153 32.07 -14.84 4.56
C ALA A 153 33.25 -13.97 4.99
N GLY A 154 33.50 -13.89 6.29
CA GLY A 154 34.64 -13.22 6.89
C GLY A 154 34.89 -13.73 8.30
#